data_33d366e4cbd9907b1e233ee37389753a
#
_entry.id   33d366e4cbd9907b1e233ee37389753a
#
_cell.length_a   1.000
_cell.length_b   1.000
_cell.length_c   1.000
_cell.angle_alpha   90.00
_cell.angle_beta   90.00
_cell.angle_gamma   90.00
#
_symmetry.space_group_name_H-M   'P 1'
#
loop_
_entity.id
_entity.type
_entity.pdbx_description
1 polymer ?
#
loop_
_entity_poly.entity_id
_entity_poly.type
_entity_poly.pdbx_seq_one_letter_code
_entity_poly.pdbx_strand_id
1 'polypeptide(L)'
;MVDIVRLGLSAGLSFDAALELYCDGRSGSLAVRLARAHVSWQSGLSTREDELRMIARETGVRALETFAIAVSQALELGAPLAETLEGQGREMRAAHRAEVERRIERAPVKLIIPTGTLILPALLLSILGPLLAAGGMV
;
A
#
# COMPACT_ATOMS: atom_id res chain seq x y z
N MET A 1 2.77 -2.03 12.50
CA MET A 1 4.04 -2.73 12.80
C MET A 1 5.25 -1.87 12.42
N VAL A 2 5.49 -1.61 11.15
CA VAL A 2 6.69 -0.89 10.65
C VAL A 2 6.92 0.44 11.38
N ASP A 3 5.90 1.24 11.61
CA ASP A 3 6.02 2.54 12.30
C ASP A 3 6.47 2.40 13.76
N ILE A 4 6.03 1.36 14.47
CA ILE A 4 6.44 1.11 15.86
C ILE A 4 7.88 0.64 15.93
N VAL A 5 8.27 -0.29 15.04
CA VAL A 5 9.66 -0.75 14.95
C VAL A 5 10.58 0.42 14.60
N ARG A 6 10.18 1.27 13.63
CA ARG A 6 10.94 2.46 13.26
C ARG A 6 11.09 3.44 14.44
N LEU A 7 10.02 3.67 15.19
CA LEU A 7 10.06 4.55 16.37
C LEU A 7 11.00 3.99 17.42
N GLY A 8 10.97 2.69 17.69
CA GLY A 8 11.91 2.03 18.60
C GLY A 8 13.37 2.18 18.16
N LEU A 9 13.64 1.96 16.86
CA LEU A 9 14.98 2.14 16.29
C LEU A 9 15.47 3.59 16.38
N SER A 10 14.60 4.57 16.10
CA SER A 10 14.94 5.99 16.25
C SER A 10 15.14 6.42 17.69
N ALA A 11 14.57 5.70 18.64
CA ALA A 11 14.82 5.87 20.07
C ALA A 11 16.09 5.14 20.55
N GLY A 12 16.83 4.48 19.65
CA GLY A 12 18.09 3.77 19.94
C GLY A 12 17.92 2.31 20.37
N LEU A 13 16.73 1.73 20.25
CA LEU A 13 16.52 0.31 20.49
C LEU A 13 17.13 -0.53 19.36
N SER A 14 17.56 -1.74 19.69
CA SER A 14 17.91 -2.74 18.67
C SER A 14 16.64 -3.17 17.90
N PHE A 15 16.84 -3.78 16.73
CA PHE A 15 15.72 -4.31 15.94
C PHE A 15 14.89 -5.33 16.74
N ASP A 16 15.54 -6.24 17.43
CA ASP A 16 14.88 -7.27 18.23
C ASP A 16 14.08 -6.67 19.38
N ALA A 17 14.64 -5.69 20.11
CA ALA A 17 13.93 -4.98 21.17
C ALA A 17 12.74 -4.15 20.66
N ALA A 18 12.87 -3.51 19.50
CA ALA A 18 11.79 -2.75 18.88
C ALA A 18 10.65 -3.67 18.38
N LEU A 19 10.99 -4.87 17.90
CA LEU A 19 10.01 -5.88 17.50
C LEU A 19 9.30 -6.48 18.71
N GLU A 20 10.02 -6.78 19.79
CA GLU A 20 9.46 -7.26 21.04
C GLU A 20 8.45 -6.24 21.60
N LEU A 21 8.82 -4.95 21.61
CA LEU A 21 7.91 -3.87 21.99
C LEU A 21 6.64 -3.82 21.14
N TYR A 22 6.73 -4.15 19.85
CA TYR A 22 5.54 -4.26 19.01
C TYR A 22 4.69 -5.46 19.39
N CYS A 23 5.29 -6.61 19.67
CA CYS A 23 4.58 -7.85 20.01
C CYS A 23 3.96 -7.80 21.40
N ASP A 24 4.56 -7.04 22.31
CA ASP A 24 4.13 -6.95 23.70
C ASP A 24 2.72 -6.36 23.81
N GLY A 25 1.89 -7.03 24.57
CA GLY A 25 0.48 -6.65 24.78
C GLY A 25 -0.42 -6.76 23.55
N ARG A 26 0.01 -7.36 22.43
CA ARG A 26 -0.79 -7.54 21.21
C ARG A 26 -1.13 -8.99 20.95
N SER A 27 -2.43 -9.27 20.77
CA SER A 27 -2.97 -10.61 20.47
C SER A 27 -3.32 -10.82 18.99
N GLY A 28 -2.97 -9.89 18.10
CA GLY A 28 -3.23 -9.99 16.67
C GLY A 28 -2.43 -11.12 16.02
N SER A 29 -2.99 -11.75 14.97
CA SER A 29 -2.36 -12.87 14.27
C SER A 29 -0.93 -12.58 13.80
N LEU A 30 -0.66 -11.36 13.34
CA LEU A 30 0.66 -10.93 12.92
C LEU A 30 1.63 -10.82 14.10
N ALA A 31 1.19 -10.26 15.24
CA ALA A 31 2.03 -10.13 16.42
C ALA A 31 2.44 -11.50 16.98
N VAL A 32 1.51 -12.45 17.04
CA VAL A 32 1.78 -13.82 17.48
C VAL A 32 2.78 -14.53 16.55
N ARG A 33 2.65 -14.36 15.24
CA ARG A 33 3.60 -14.93 14.26
C ARG A 33 4.98 -14.32 14.37
N LEU A 34 5.08 -13.00 14.51
CA LEU A 34 6.34 -12.29 14.71
C LEU A 34 7.01 -12.65 16.03
N ALA A 35 6.25 -12.81 17.11
CA ALA A 35 6.80 -13.26 18.40
C ALA A 35 7.39 -14.67 18.29
N ARG A 36 6.71 -15.58 17.59
CA ARG A 36 7.23 -16.93 17.33
C ARG A 36 8.51 -16.91 16.48
N ALA A 37 8.51 -16.13 15.41
CA ALA A 37 9.66 -15.95 14.54
C ALA A 37 10.83 -15.36 15.32
N HIS A 38 10.61 -14.39 16.21
CA HIS A 38 11.62 -13.80 17.08
C HIS A 38 12.31 -14.88 17.95
N VAL A 39 11.55 -15.76 18.56
CA VAL A 39 12.10 -16.90 19.32
C VAL A 39 12.90 -17.84 18.42
N SER A 40 12.43 -18.12 17.21
CA SER A 40 13.09 -19.01 16.25
C SER A 40 14.49 -18.51 15.87
N TRP A 41 14.64 -17.25 15.47
CA TRP A 41 15.97 -16.73 15.10
C TRP A 41 16.87 -16.45 16.32
N GLN A 42 16.33 -16.10 17.49
CA GLN A 42 17.13 -16.01 18.72
C GLN A 42 17.71 -17.35 19.14
N SER A 43 16.99 -18.44 18.88
CA SER A 43 17.45 -19.81 19.15
C SER A 43 18.40 -20.34 18.08
N GLY A 44 18.67 -19.58 17.01
CA GLY A 44 19.53 -20.00 15.91
C GLY A 44 18.90 -21.06 14.99
N LEU A 45 17.59 -21.31 15.08
CA LEU A 45 16.89 -22.28 14.26
C LEU A 45 16.65 -21.77 12.83
N SER A 46 16.56 -20.46 12.65
CA SER A 46 16.32 -19.81 11.38
C SER A 46 16.99 -18.44 11.32
N THR A 47 17.02 -17.82 10.13
CA THR A 47 17.49 -16.45 9.99
C THR A 47 16.32 -15.46 10.13
N ARG A 48 16.63 -14.22 10.49
CA ARG A 48 15.61 -13.14 10.54
C ARG A 48 14.94 -12.95 9.19
N GLU A 49 15.71 -13.02 8.13
CA GLU A 49 15.24 -12.86 6.76
C GLU A 49 14.25 -13.95 6.37
N ASP A 50 14.59 -15.22 6.62
CA ASP A 50 13.76 -16.36 6.25
C ASP A 50 12.40 -16.31 6.97
N GLU A 51 12.41 -16.04 8.26
CA GLU A 51 11.19 -15.93 9.07
C GLU A 51 10.29 -14.78 8.61
N LEU A 52 10.87 -13.59 8.38
CA LEU A 52 10.11 -12.43 7.92
C LEU A 52 9.55 -12.66 6.52
N ARG A 53 10.32 -13.28 5.62
CA ARG A 53 9.84 -13.64 4.27
C ARG A 53 8.74 -14.69 4.32
N MET A 54 8.86 -15.68 5.19
CA MET A 54 7.84 -16.70 5.38
C MET A 54 6.52 -16.06 5.82
N ILE A 55 6.55 -15.19 6.84
CA ILE A 55 5.38 -14.47 7.32
C ILE A 55 4.78 -13.58 6.22
N ALA A 56 5.61 -12.91 5.40
CA ALA A 56 5.15 -12.09 4.28
C ALA A 56 4.38 -12.91 3.25
N ARG A 57 4.88 -14.09 2.90
CA ARG A 57 4.22 -15.02 1.97
C ARG A 57 2.89 -15.54 2.52
N GLU A 58 2.87 -15.97 3.77
CA GLU A 58 1.67 -16.50 4.44
C GLU A 58 0.57 -15.45 4.60
N THR A 59 0.95 -14.20 4.83
CA THR A 59 -0.01 -13.10 5.01
C THR A 59 -0.40 -12.43 3.70
N GLY A 60 0.35 -12.67 2.60
CA GLY A 60 0.15 -12.02 1.31
C GLY A 60 0.45 -10.52 1.30
N VAL A 61 1.15 -10.01 2.32
CA VAL A 61 1.44 -8.59 2.49
C VAL A 61 2.79 -8.24 1.86
N ARG A 62 2.77 -7.72 0.63
CA ARG A 62 3.98 -7.28 -0.10
C ARG A 62 4.86 -6.31 0.68
N ALA A 63 4.24 -5.42 1.47
CA ALA A 63 4.95 -4.48 2.32
C ALA A 63 5.85 -5.17 3.34
N LEU A 64 5.47 -6.34 3.82
CA LEU A 64 6.25 -7.12 4.77
C LEU A 64 7.44 -7.82 4.10
N GLU A 65 7.30 -8.20 2.83
CA GLU A 65 8.41 -8.75 2.03
C GLU A 65 9.50 -7.71 1.78
N THR A 66 9.10 -6.51 1.36
CA THR A 66 10.02 -5.38 1.20
C THR A 66 10.70 -5.00 2.52
N PHE A 67 9.96 -5.04 3.61
CA PHE A 67 10.50 -4.82 4.95
C PHE A 67 11.52 -5.89 5.35
N ALA A 68 11.27 -7.17 5.07
CA ALA A 68 12.20 -8.25 5.34
C ALA A 68 13.56 -8.04 4.64
N ILE A 69 13.52 -7.69 3.35
CA ILE A 69 14.72 -7.41 2.55
C ILE A 69 15.50 -6.23 3.14
N ALA A 70 14.81 -5.14 3.49
CA ALA A 70 15.47 -3.96 4.05
C ALA A 70 16.13 -4.23 5.40
N VAL A 71 15.47 -4.99 6.26
CA VAL A 71 16.02 -5.37 7.57
C VAL A 71 17.27 -6.21 7.38
N SER A 72 17.25 -7.22 6.49
CA SER A 72 18.42 -8.05 6.22
C SER A 72 19.61 -7.23 5.71
N GLN A 73 19.38 -6.40 4.69
CA GLN A 73 20.44 -5.56 4.13
C GLN A 73 21.03 -4.59 5.16
N ALA A 74 20.21 -3.96 5.98
CA ALA A 74 20.68 -3.02 6.97
C ALA A 74 21.46 -3.71 8.12
N LEU A 75 21.07 -4.90 8.51
CA LEU A 75 21.79 -5.69 9.52
C LEU A 75 23.12 -6.24 8.99
N GLU A 76 23.19 -6.65 7.73
CA GLU A 76 24.41 -7.13 7.09
C GLU A 76 25.43 -6.00 6.87
N LEU A 77 24.96 -4.82 6.43
CA LEU A 77 25.82 -3.69 6.11
C LEU A 77 26.20 -2.85 7.35
N GLY A 78 25.62 -3.12 8.51
CA GLY A 78 25.77 -2.28 9.69
C GLY A 78 25.24 -0.85 9.51
N ALA A 79 24.37 -0.67 8.52
CA ALA A 79 23.77 0.63 8.18
C ALA A 79 22.75 1.03 9.26
N PRO A 80 22.52 2.35 9.47
CA PRO A 80 21.47 2.81 10.38
C PRO A 80 20.09 2.38 9.87
N LEU A 81 19.57 1.32 10.47
CA LEU A 81 18.30 0.68 10.10
C LEU A 81 17.13 1.67 10.11
N ALA A 82 17.19 2.67 10.99
CA ALA A 82 16.18 3.71 11.07
C ALA A 82 16.05 4.53 9.76
N GLU A 83 17.16 4.92 9.13
CA GLU A 83 17.16 5.66 7.86
C GLU A 83 16.65 4.81 6.71
N THR A 84 17.05 3.54 6.64
CA THR A 84 16.61 2.60 5.60
C THR A 84 15.11 2.38 5.66
N LEU A 85 14.53 2.22 6.85
CA LEU A 85 13.10 2.07 7.04
C LEU A 85 12.31 3.37 6.83
N GLU A 86 12.93 4.52 7.06
CA GLU A 86 12.28 5.82 6.80
C GLU A 86 12.06 6.07 5.30
N GLY A 87 13.04 5.71 4.47
CA GLY A 87 12.92 5.78 3.01
C GLY A 87 11.76 4.94 2.49
N GLN A 88 11.65 3.69 2.95
CA GLN A 88 10.57 2.79 2.56
C GLN A 88 9.19 3.22 3.06
N GLY A 89 9.10 3.76 4.26
CA GLY A 89 7.84 4.26 4.79
C GLY A 89 7.29 5.46 4.00
N ARG A 90 8.15 6.28 3.41
CA ARG A 90 7.75 7.38 2.50
C ARG A 90 7.27 6.85 1.16
N GLU A 91 7.98 5.88 0.59
CA GLU A 91 7.62 5.28 -0.71
C GLU A 91 6.29 4.54 -0.65
N MET A 92 6.04 3.77 0.41
CA MET A 92 4.74 3.11 0.63
C MET A 92 3.58 4.09 0.75
N ARG A 93 3.77 5.21 1.44
CA ARG A 93 2.74 6.25 1.57
C ARG A 93 2.49 6.98 0.25
N ALA A 94 3.54 7.24 -0.53
CA ALA A 94 3.43 7.84 -1.86
C ALA A 94 2.70 6.91 -2.84
N ALA A 95 3.02 5.61 -2.85
CA ALA A 95 2.35 4.62 -3.67
C ALA A 95 0.86 4.47 -3.32
N HIS A 96 0.52 4.49 -2.04
CA HIS A 96 -0.88 4.43 -1.60
C HIS A 96 -1.68 5.69 -1.98
N ARG A 97 -1.08 6.87 -1.87
CA ARG A 97 -1.71 8.12 -2.34
C ARG A 97 -1.94 8.11 -3.84
N ALA A 98 -0.94 7.70 -4.63
CA ALA A 98 -1.07 7.61 -6.08
C ALA A 98 -2.16 6.61 -6.52
N GLU A 99 -2.34 5.52 -5.81
CA GLU A 99 -3.41 4.54 -6.08
C GLU A 99 -4.80 5.11 -5.76
N VAL A 100 -4.94 5.87 -4.67
CA VAL A 100 -6.19 6.56 -4.31
C VAL A 100 -6.51 7.66 -5.31
N GLU A 101 -5.54 8.49 -5.71
CA GLU A 101 -5.71 9.53 -6.72
C GLU A 101 -6.14 8.97 -8.07
N ARG A 102 -5.53 7.88 -8.53
CA ARG A 102 -5.93 7.18 -9.77
C ARG A 102 -7.36 6.64 -9.73
N ARG A 103 -7.86 6.25 -8.56
CA ARG A 103 -9.26 5.82 -8.40
C ARG A 103 -10.22 7.01 -8.48
N ILE A 104 -9.84 8.17 -7.95
CA ILE A 104 -10.64 9.39 -8.00
C ILE A 104 -10.68 9.95 -9.42
N GLU A 105 -9.57 9.94 -10.16
CA GLU A 105 -9.49 10.42 -11.54
C GLU A 105 -10.30 9.57 -12.54
N ARG A 106 -10.52 8.29 -12.26
CA ARG A 106 -11.38 7.42 -13.09
C ARG A 106 -12.88 7.65 -12.91
N ALA A 107 -13.29 8.31 -11.84
CA ALA A 107 -14.70 8.56 -11.55
C ALA A 107 -15.36 9.55 -12.56
N PRO A 108 -14.77 10.70 -12.93
CA PRO A 108 -15.39 11.64 -13.84
C PRO A 108 -15.51 11.13 -15.28
N VAL A 109 -14.58 10.31 -15.76
CA VAL A 109 -14.60 9.76 -17.12
C VAL A 109 -15.82 8.84 -17.34
N LYS A 110 -16.21 8.07 -16.33
CA LYS A 110 -17.41 7.21 -16.41
C LYS A 110 -18.72 7.99 -16.45
N LEU A 111 -18.73 9.23 -15.97
CA LEU A 111 -19.93 10.11 -16.01
C LEU A 111 -20.02 10.93 -17.31
N ILE A 112 -18.88 11.24 -17.94
CA ILE A 112 -18.84 12.03 -19.18
C ILE A 112 -19.32 11.20 -20.38
N ILE A 113 -19.02 9.92 -20.46
CA ILE A 113 -19.41 9.04 -21.56
C ILE A 113 -20.94 8.94 -21.71
N PRO A 114 -21.75 8.59 -20.68
CA PRO A 114 -23.19 8.52 -20.83
C PRO A 114 -23.84 9.89 -21.09
N THR A 115 -23.30 10.94 -20.48
CA THR A 115 -23.82 12.30 -20.63
C THR A 115 -23.61 12.83 -22.07
N GLY A 116 -22.40 12.64 -22.63
CA GLY A 116 -22.11 13.00 -24.03
C GLY A 116 -22.94 12.23 -25.05
N THR A 117 -23.13 10.92 -24.81
CA THR A 117 -23.93 10.06 -25.70
C THR A 117 -25.42 10.40 -25.70
N LEU A 118 -25.96 10.96 -24.62
CA LEU A 118 -27.36 11.39 -24.52
C LEU A 118 -27.58 12.83 -25.04
N ILE A 119 -26.64 13.74 -24.78
CA ILE A 119 -26.77 15.15 -25.13
C ILE A 119 -26.62 15.34 -26.65
N LEU A 120 -25.70 14.62 -27.30
CA LEU A 120 -25.46 14.77 -28.75
C LEU A 120 -26.70 14.46 -29.62
N PRO A 121 -27.39 13.32 -29.44
CA PRO A 121 -28.61 13.05 -30.23
C PRO A 121 -29.79 13.99 -29.87
N ALA A 122 -29.89 14.39 -28.59
CA ALA A 122 -30.95 15.34 -28.20
C ALA A 122 -30.75 16.71 -28.85
N LEU A 123 -29.53 17.19 -28.97
CA LEU A 123 -29.17 18.47 -29.60
C LEU A 123 -29.40 18.41 -31.12
N LEU A 124 -29.05 17.27 -31.74
CA LEU A 124 -29.34 17.01 -33.17
C LEU A 124 -30.84 17.01 -33.48
N LEU A 125 -31.64 16.34 -32.66
CA LEU A 125 -33.10 16.33 -32.79
C LEU A 125 -33.73 17.73 -32.55
N SER A 126 -33.18 18.50 -31.63
CA SER A 126 -33.67 19.86 -31.35
C SER A 126 -33.39 20.85 -32.47
N ILE A 127 -32.30 20.67 -33.22
CA ILE A 127 -31.93 21.53 -34.35
C ILE A 127 -32.59 21.04 -35.66
N LEU A 128 -32.57 19.75 -35.95
CA LEU A 128 -33.15 19.16 -37.17
C LEU A 128 -34.67 19.07 -37.14
N GLY A 129 -35.28 18.93 -35.95
CA GLY A 129 -36.72 18.83 -35.78
C GLY A 129 -37.47 20.01 -36.43
N PRO A 130 -37.21 21.27 -36.08
CA PRO A 130 -37.87 22.43 -36.69
C PRO A 130 -37.50 22.61 -38.18
N LEU A 131 -36.30 22.20 -38.60
CA LEU A 131 -35.88 22.29 -40.00
C LEU A 131 -36.66 21.32 -40.91
N LEU A 132 -36.86 20.09 -40.45
CA LEU A 132 -37.66 19.08 -41.13
C LEU A 132 -39.15 19.43 -41.13
N ALA A 133 -39.67 20.02 -40.06
CA ALA A 133 -41.03 20.51 -39.98
C ALA A 133 -41.28 21.69 -40.92
N ALA A 134 -40.30 22.57 -41.10
CA ALA A 134 -40.39 23.71 -42.02
C ALA A 134 -40.21 23.30 -43.51
N GLY A 135 -39.40 22.25 -43.77
CA GLY A 135 -39.17 21.73 -45.13
C GLY A 135 -40.29 20.81 -45.67
N GLY A 136 -41.14 20.30 -44.80
CA GLY A 136 -42.25 19.42 -45.16
C GLY A 136 -43.55 20.14 -45.56
N MET A 137 -43.53 21.48 -45.72
CA MET A 137 -44.66 22.29 -46.06
C MET A 137 -44.50 22.97 -47.47
N VAL A 138 -43.95 22.21 -48.42
CA VAL A 138 -43.94 22.57 -49.84
C VAL A 138 -44.59 21.45 -50.61
#